data_0154113fe9d18437258db550f58a16cd
#
_entry.id   0154113fe9d18437258db550f58a16cd
#
_cell.length_a   1.000
_cell.length_b   1.000
_cell.length_c   1.000
_cell.angle_alpha   90.00
_cell.angle_beta   90.00
_cell.angle_gamma   90.00
#
_symmetry.space_group_name_H-M   'P 1'
#
loop_
_entity.id
_entity.type
_entity.pdbx_description
1 polymer ?
#
loop_
_entity_poly.entity_id
_entity_poly.type
_entity_poly.pdbx_seq_one_letter_code
_entity_poly.pdbx_strand_id
1 'polypeptide(L)'
;MNSNASSDIQTIVTDVLNSRPYTHRQDVDMSVAAVITAQHDLRFLASTVGAVLAQRMLPGMIVIADCTGQIEQPMQMTFEVIHSSQDVLTEVPEAKTVRVILVGVKQAASFMDAVTRAMDQIGIDAGIRALWTLHDDSRPADDRCFETLLDAWRNTPTAALLGAKQLDWQ
;
A
#
# COMPACT_ATOMS: atom_id res chain seq x y z
N MET A 1 -24.26 26.27 7.33
CA MET A 1 -23.68 25.21 8.18
C MET A 1 -22.92 24.26 7.27
N ASN A 2 -21.64 24.51 7.09
CA ASN A 2 -20.79 23.61 6.33
C ASN A 2 -20.34 22.48 7.27
N SER A 3 -20.99 21.33 7.15
CA SER A 3 -20.46 20.10 7.71
C SER A 3 -19.24 19.72 6.85
N ASN A 4 -18.04 20.15 7.27
CA ASN A 4 -16.81 19.46 6.89
C ASN A 4 -16.92 18.06 7.50
N ALA A 5 -17.55 17.15 6.77
CA ALA A 5 -17.44 15.73 7.05
C ALA A 5 -15.97 15.39 6.81
N SER A 6 -15.17 15.39 7.87
CA SER A 6 -13.86 14.75 7.85
C SER A 6 -14.14 13.29 7.52
N SER A 7 -13.87 12.90 6.27
CA SER A 7 -13.98 11.49 5.87
C SER A 7 -13.04 10.70 6.75
N ASP A 8 -13.55 9.66 7.40
CA ASP A 8 -12.71 8.78 8.20
C ASP A 8 -11.82 7.90 7.30
N ILE A 9 -10.77 7.32 7.87
CA ILE A 9 -9.79 6.51 7.13
C ILE A 9 -10.47 5.34 6.42
N GLN A 10 -11.43 4.69 7.05
CA GLN A 10 -12.16 3.57 6.46
C GLN A 10 -12.92 4.01 5.20
N THR A 11 -13.64 5.13 5.26
CA THR A 11 -14.38 5.68 4.12
C THR A 11 -13.42 6.07 3.00
N ILE A 12 -12.32 6.78 3.31
CA ILE A 12 -11.31 7.16 2.32
C ILE A 12 -10.78 5.94 1.57
N VAL A 13 -10.34 4.92 2.31
CA VAL A 13 -9.75 3.71 1.70
C VAL A 13 -10.78 2.94 0.90
N THR A 14 -12.00 2.79 1.41
CA THR A 14 -13.10 2.10 0.72
C THR A 14 -13.45 2.80 -0.60
N ASP A 15 -13.55 4.13 -0.60
CA ASP A 15 -13.88 4.91 -1.80
C ASP A 15 -12.78 4.78 -2.86
N VAL A 16 -11.50 4.82 -2.45
CA VAL A 16 -10.38 4.62 -3.38
C VAL A 16 -10.38 3.22 -3.96
N LEU A 17 -10.65 2.18 -3.17
CA LEU A 17 -10.75 0.80 -3.65
C LEU A 17 -11.90 0.63 -4.66
N ASN A 18 -13.07 1.21 -4.37
CA ASN A 18 -14.25 1.13 -5.23
C ASN A 18 -14.08 1.90 -6.54
N SER A 19 -13.29 2.97 -6.54
CA SER A 19 -12.99 3.78 -7.74
C SER A 19 -11.75 3.30 -8.50
N ARG A 20 -11.11 2.24 -8.05
CA ARG A 20 -9.91 1.70 -8.69
C ARG A 20 -10.20 1.31 -10.15
N PRO A 21 -9.44 1.87 -11.12
CA PRO A 21 -9.60 1.46 -12.50
C PRO A 21 -9.17 -0.01 -12.65
N TYR A 22 -10.00 -0.82 -13.31
CA TYR A 22 -9.62 -2.16 -13.69
C TYR A 22 -8.53 -2.08 -14.78
N THR A 23 -7.36 -2.62 -14.53
CA THR A 23 -6.28 -2.65 -15.53
C THR A 23 -5.81 -4.09 -15.73
N HIS A 24 -5.83 -4.54 -16.99
CA HIS A 24 -5.31 -5.88 -17.39
C HIS A 24 -3.78 -6.00 -17.33
N ARG A 25 -3.07 -4.94 -16.90
CA ARG A 25 -1.59 -4.86 -16.93
C ARG A 25 -0.95 -4.89 -15.55
N GLN A 26 -1.74 -5.06 -14.50
CA GLN A 26 -1.21 -5.15 -13.15
C GLN A 26 -0.80 -6.58 -12.82
N ASP A 27 0.31 -6.74 -12.11
CA ASP A 27 0.72 -7.96 -11.44
C ASP A 27 0.94 -7.69 -9.94
N VAL A 28 1.14 -8.75 -9.16
CA VAL A 28 1.25 -8.67 -7.70
C VAL A 28 2.49 -9.41 -7.23
N ASP A 29 3.34 -8.73 -6.45
CA ASP A 29 4.39 -9.40 -5.68
C ASP A 29 3.86 -9.73 -4.28
N MET A 30 3.53 -11.01 -4.08
CA MET A 30 2.96 -11.52 -2.84
C MET A 30 3.95 -11.51 -1.67
N SER A 31 5.25 -11.27 -1.92
CA SER A 31 6.29 -11.25 -0.91
C SER A 31 6.55 -9.87 -0.29
N VAL A 32 5.80 -8.86 -0.71
CA VAL A 32 5.96 -7.48 -0.24
C VAL A 32 4.68 -6.95 0.38
N ALA A 33 4.82 -6.24 1.50
CA ALA A 33 3.77 -5.42 2.07
C ALA A 33 4.11 -3.92 1.91
N ALA A 34 3.18 -3.13 1.39
CA ALA A 34 3.24 -1.68 1.50
C ALA A 34 2.65 -1.24 2.84
N VAL A 35 3.33 -0.36 3.56
CA VAL A 35 2.84 0.21 4.82
C VAL A 35 2.76 1.73 4.68
N ILE A 36 1.55 2.26 4.75
CA ILE A 36 1.27 3.70 4.67
C ILE A 36 0.89 4.18 6.07
N THR A 37 1.63 5.13 6.62
CA THR A 37 1.28 5.72 7.93
C THR A 37 0.35 6.90 7.73
N ALA A 38 -0.84 6.84 8.32
CA ALA A 38 -1.80 7.95 8.36
C ALA A 38 -1.62 8.72 9.68
N GLN A 39 -1.07 9.94 9.63
CA GLN A 39 -0.72 10.69 10.83
C GLN A 39 -1.74 11.78 11.18
N HIS A 40 -1.46 13.03 10.87
CA HIS A 40 -2.27 14.14 11.38
C HIS A 40 -3.27 14.69 10.36
N ASP A 41 -2.98 14.57 9.08
CA ASP A 41 -3.77 15.15 8.02
C ASP A 41 -4.06 14.13 6.93
N LEU A 42 -5.32 13.72 6.86
CA LEU A 42 -5.77 12.70 5.92
C LEU A 42 -6.04 13.22 4.50
N ARG A 43 -5.79 14.52 4.23
CA ARG A 43 -6.07 15.14 2.92
C ARG A 43 -5.38 14.44 1.76
N PHE A 44 -4.20 13.91 2.00
CA PHE A 44 -3.39 13.27 0.96
C PHE A 44 -3.52 11.75 0.95
N LEU A 45 -4.11 11.14 1.98
CA LEU A 45 -4.20 9.68 2.11
C LEU A 45 -4.86 9.03 0.89
N ALA A 46 -5.98 9.57 0.41
CA ALA A 46 -6.66 9.06 -0.78
C ALA A 46 -5.74 9.07 -2.02
N SER A 47 -4.98 10.16 -2.20
CA SER A 47 -4.03 10.28 -3.32
C SER A 47 -2.87 9.29 -3.20
N THR A 48 -2.33 9.08 -2.00
CA THR A 48 -1.24 8.13 -1.75
C THR A 48 -1.69 6.69 -1.96
N VAL A 49 -2.83 6.30 -1.38
CA VAL A 49 -3.41 4.96 -1.58
C VAL A 49 -3.74 4.74 -3.06
N GLY A 50 -4.35 5.72 -3.72
CA GLY A 50 -4.66 5.66 -5.15
C GLY A 50 -3.41 5.49 -6.02
N ALA A 51 -2.32 6.17 -5.69
CA ALA A 51 -1.05 6.04 -6.42
C ALA A 51 -0.37 4.68 -6.20
N VAL A 52 -0.50 4.08 -5.01
CA VAL A 52 -0.06 2.69 -4.76
C VAL A 52 -0.89 1.70 -5.57
N LEU A 53 -2.22 1.88 -5.60
CA LEU A 53 -3.12 1.02 -6.37
C LEU A 53 -2.98 1.17 -7.89
N ALA A 54 -2.42 2.28 -8.36
CA ALA A 54 -2.15 2.54 -9.78
C ALA A 54 -0.81 1.97 -10.28
N GLN A 55 -0.01 1.36 -9.41
CA GLN A 55 1.27 0.76 -9.80
C GLN A 55 1.05 -0.44 -10.74
N ARG A 56 1.97 -0.67 -11.68
CA ARG A 56 1.95 -1.85 -12.56
C ARG A 56 2.26 -3.13 -11.80
N MET A 57 3.15 -3.05 -10.82
CA MET A 57 3.38 -4.11 -9.85
C MET A 57 2.76 -3.67 -8.53
N LEU A 58 1.90 -4.49 -7.96
CA LEU A 58 1.27 -4.24 -6.66
C LEU A 58 1.95 -5.05 -5.56
N PRO A 59 2.01 -4.55 -4.33
CA PRO A 59 2.33 -5.38 -3.17
C PRO A 59 1.16 -6.33 -2.87
N GLY A 60 1.46 -7.52 -2.36
CA GLY A 60 0.43 -8.51 -1.99
C GLY A 60 -0.39 -8.11 -0.76
N MET A 61 0.12 -7.13 0.02
CA MET A 61 -0.56 -6.57 1.18
C MET A 61 -0.35 -5.06 1.20
N ILE A 62 -1.39 -4.32 1.54
CA ILE A 62 -1.35 -2.87 1.79
C ILE A 62 -1.86 -2.64 3.22
N VAL A 63 -1.03 -2.06 4.06
CA VAL A 63 -1.34 -1.76 5.45
C VAL A 63 -1.48 -0.26 5.64
N ILE A 64 -2.59 0.18 6.18
CA ILE A 64 -2.80 1.58 6.59
C ILE A 64 -2.66 1.62 8.11
N ALA A 65 -1.55 2.17 8.58
CA ALA A 65 -1.24 2.34 9.99
C ALA A 65 -1.83 3.68 10.49
N ASP A 66 -2.96 3.59 11.16
CA ASP A 66 -3.68 4.77 11.69
C ASP A 66 -3.05 5.28 12.97
N CYS A 67 -2.37 6.42 12.90
CA CYS A 67 -1.84 7.15 14.07
C CYS A 67 -2.84 8.16 14.65
N THR A 68 -3.98 8.41 13.98
CA THR A 68 -4.98 9.41 14.40
C THR A 68 -5.94 8.88 15.46
N GLY A 69 -6.03 7.56 15.59
CA GLY A 69 -6.87 6.90 16.57
C GLY A 69 -8.31 6.63 16.13
N GLN A 70 -8.57 6.64 14.83
CA GLN A 70 -9.89 6.34 14.28
C GLN A 70 -10.15 4.83 14.19
N ILE A 71 -9.11 4.02 14.02
CA ILE A 71 -9.21 2.57 13.92
C ILE A 71 -8.99 1.94 15.30
N GLU A 72 -10.03 1.37 15.87
CA GLU A 72 -9.95 0.69 17.18
C GLU A 72 -9.64 -0.79 17.08
N GLN A 73 -10.14 -1.44 16.05
CA GLN A 73 -9.92 -2.85 15.76
C GLN A 73 -9.40 -3.02 14.32
N PRO A 74 -8.48 -3.93 14.06
CA PRO A 74 -8.00 -4.19 12.71
C PRO A 74 -9.15 -4.57 11.78
N MET A 75 -9.13 -4.00 10.57
CA MET A 75 -10.12 -4.26 9.52
C MET A 75 -9.40 -4.74 8.26
N GLN A 76 -9.96 -5.74 7.59
CA GLN A 76 -9.39 -6.26 6.35
C GLN A 76 -10.40 -6.18 5.21
N MET A 77 -9.91 -5.71 4.07
CA MET A 77 -10.58 -5.76 2.77
C MET A 77 -9.69 -6.50 1.79
N THR A 78 -10.26 -7.02 0.73
CA THR A 78 -9.51 -7.71 -0.33
C THR A 78 -10.00 -7.28 -1.70
N PHE A 79 -9.11 -7.35 -2.69
CA PHE A 79 -9.50 -7.27 -4.09
C PHE A 79 -8.64 -8.22 -4.92
N GLU A 80 -9.14 -8.60 -6.07
CA GLU A 80 -8.44 -9.50 -6.97
C GLU A 80 -7.77 -8.72 -8.11
N VAL A 81 -6.60 -9.19 -8.50
CA VAL A 81 -5.85 -8.75 -9.68
C VAL A 81 -5.74 -9.95 -10.62
N ILE A 82 -6.31 -9.81 -11.81
CA ILE A 82 -6.26 -10.84 -12.83
C ILE A 82 -5.16 -10.46 -13.81
N HIS A 83 -4.09 -11.22 -13.83
CA HIS A 83 -3.03 -11.08 -14.81
C HIS A 83 -3.37 -11.91 -16.05
N SER A 84 -3.58 -11.25 -17.18
CA SER A 84 -3.69 -11.92 -18.47
C SER A 84 -2.34 -11.86 -19.19
N SER A 85 -1.62 -12.97 -19.26
CA SER A 85 -0.49 -13.08 -20.16
C SER A 85 -1.02 -13.04 -21.60
N GLN A 86 -0.55 -12.08 -22.41
CA GLN A 86 -0.96 -11.97 -23.82
C GLN A 86 -0.37 -13.08 -24.72
N ASP A 87 0.51 -13.91 -24.21
CA ASP A 87 1.35 -14.79 -25.02
C ASP A 87 0.92 -16.25 -25.09
N VAL A 88 -0.12 -16.69 -24.36
CA VAL A 88 -0.51 -18.11 -24.40
C VAL A 88 -2.01 -18.27 -24.49
N LEU A 89 -2.46 -18.79 -25.61
CA LEU A 89 -3.85 -19.15 -25.93
C LEU A 89 -4.46 -20.26 -25.01
N THR A 90 -3.73 -20.71 -24.00
CA THR A 90 -4.08 -21.91 -23.23
C THR A 90 -3.97 -21.76 -21.70
N GLU A 91 -3.53 -20.63 -21.16
CA GLU A 91 -3.43 -20.45 -19.70
C GLU A 91 -4.70 -19.82 -19.12
N VAL A 92 -5.20 -20.45 -18.07
CA VAL A 92 -6.26 -19.87 -17.24
C VAL A 92 -5.67 -18.62 -16.56
N PRO A 93 -6.30 -17.44 -16.65
CA PRO A 93 -5.81 -16.26 -15.98
C PRO A 93 -5.60 -16.53 -14.48
N GLU A 94 -4.42 -16.28 -13.96
CA GLU A 94 -4.15 -16.43 -12.54
C GLU A 94 -4.66 -15.18 -11.81
N ALA A 95 -5.58 -15.38 -10.87
CA ALA A 95 -6.05 -14.33 -9.99
C ALA A 95 -5.22 -14.31 -8.71
N LYS A 96 -4.65 -13.13 -8.37
CA LYS A 96 -3.94 -12.90 -7.11
C LYS A 96 -4.76 -11.97 -6.22
N THR A 97 -4.94 -12.33 -4.96
CA THR A 97 -5.69 -11.54 -3.99
C THR A 97 -4.78 -10.60 -3.24
N VAL A 98 -5.03 -9.30 -3.34
CA VAL A 98 -4.36 -8.26 -2.53
C VAL A 98 -5.18 -8.01 -1.27
N ARG A 99 -4.52 -8.01 -0.11
CA ARG A 99 -5.12 -7.68 1.18
C ARG A 99 -4.88 -6.22 1.52
N VAL A 100 -5.91 -5.52 1.96
CA VAL A 100 -5.81 -4.15 2.49
C VAL A 100 -6.23 -4.18 3.95
N ILE A 101 -5.32 -3.82 4.85
CA ILE A 101 -5.52 -3.92 6.30
C ILE A 101 -5.40 -2.54 6.93
N LEU A 102 -6.42 -2.12 7.66
CA LEU A 102 -6.41 -0.91 8.46
C LEU A 102 -6.14 -1.30 9.91
N VAL A 103 -5.14 -0.70 10.53
CA VAL A 103 -4.74 -1.01 11.91
C VAL A 103 -4.41 0.25 12.70
N GLY A 104 -4.93 0.35 13.92
CA GLY A 104 -4.68 1.48 14.82
C GLY A 104 -3.33 1.36 15.53
N VAL A 105 -2.52 2.42 15.44
CA VAL A 105 -1.21 2.52 16.11
C VAL A 105 -1.10 3.82 16.89
N LYS A 106 -2.10 4.10 17.72
CA LYS A 106 -2.16 5.31 18.55
C LYS A 106 -0.84 5.54 19.29
N GLN A 107 -0.45 6.82 19.40
CA GLN A 107 0.73 7.25 20.15
C GLN A 107 2.04 6.63 19.65
N ALA A 108 2.14 6.34 18.36
CA ALA A 108 3.41 5.94 17.78
C ALA A 108 4.44 7.09 17.94
N ALA A 109 5.62 6.75 18.47
CA ALA A 109 6.67 7.73 18.77
C ALA A 109 7.41 8.23 17.53
N SER A 110 7.34 7.48 16.45
CA SER A 110 7.99 7.79 15.17
C SER A 110 7.32 7.04 14.01
N PHE A 111 7.70 7.40 12.79
CA PHE A 111 7.30 6.67 11.59
C PHE A 111 7.63 5.18 11.67
N MET A 112 8.86 4.84 12.03
CA MET A 112 9.27 3.43 12.13
C MET A 112 8.60 2.70 13.29
N ASP A 113 8.27 3.40 14.38
CA ASP A 113 7.49 2.82 15.46
C ASP A 113 6.07 2.48 14.99
N ALA A 114 5.45 3.38 14.20
CA ALA A 114 4.14 3.11 13.61
C ALA A 114 4.16 1.89 12.68
N VAL A 115 5.16 1.81 11.81
CA VAL A 115 5.34 0.66 10.89
C VAL A 115 5.54 -0.64 11.68
N THR A 116 6.44 -0.65 12.65
CA THR A 116 6.73 -1.84 13.47
C THR A 116 5.49 -2.31 14.21
N ARG A 117 4.79 -1.40 14.91
CA ARG A 117 3.58 -1.74 15.68
C ARG A 117 2.43 -2.21 14.79
N ALA A 118 2.29 -1.65 13.59
CA ALA A 118 1.31 -2.12 12.64
C ALA A 118 1.59 -3.56 12.20
N MET A 119 2.84 -3.86 11.87
CA MET A 119 3.23 -5.21 11.45
C MET A 119 3.14 -6.22 12.60
N ASP A 120 3.48 -5.83 13.82
CA ASP A 120 3.35 -6.69 15.01
C ASP A 120 1.89 -7.06 15.28
N GLN A 121 0.95 -6.13 15.11
CA GLN A 121 -0.49 -6.39 15.31
C GLN A 121 -1.08 -7.32 14.26
N ILE A 122 -0.61 -7.20 13.02
CA ILE A 122 -1.10 -8.03 11.90
C ILE A 122 -0.53 -9.45 12.00
N GLY A 123 0.64 -9.58 12.61
CA GLY A 123 1.48 -10.76 12.53
C GLY A 123 2.21 -10.81 11.18
N ILE A 124 3.50 -11.03 11.22
CA ILE A 124 4.29 -11.16 9.98
C ILE A 124 3.88 -12.46 9.30
N ASP A 125 3.21 -12.34 8.16
CA ASP A 125 2.98 -13.49 7.29
C ASP A 125 4.35 -14.05 6.85
N ALA A 126 4.55 -15.34 7.01
CA ALA A 126 5.83 -16.00 6.66
C ALA A 126 6.24 -15.80 5.19
N GLY A 127 5.31 -15.35 4.34
CA GLY A 127 5.57 -15.00 2.94
C GLY A 127 6.11 -13.60 2.71
N ILE A 128 5.96 -12.66 3.65
CA ILE A 128 6.43 -11.27 3.48
C ILE A 128 7.94 -11.19 3.72
N ARG A 129 8.68 -10.73 2.73
CA ARG A 129 10.15 -10.63 2.72
C ARG A 129 10.66 -9.19 2.70
N ALA A 130 9.83 -8.24 2.30
CA ALA A 130 10.17 -6.82 2.24
C ALA A 130 8.98 -5.94 2.58
N LEU A 131 9.27 -4.74 3.10
CA LEU A 131 8.29 -3.68 3.35
C LEU A 131 8.58 -2.49 2.44
N TRP A 132 7.55 -1.99 1.78
CA TRP A 132 7.56 -0.71 1.10
C TRP A 132 6.84 0.32 1.97
N THR A 133 7.59 1.23 2.57
CA THR A 133 7.04 2.17 3.56
C THR A 133 6.81 3.55 2.95
N LEU A 134 5.64 4.14 3.21
CA LEU A 134 5.24 5.46 2.74
C LEU A 134 4.56 6.26 3.85
N HIS A 135 4.74 7.58 3.81
CA HIS A 135 3.87 8.51 4.54
C HIS A 135 2.57 8.76 3.76
N ASP A 136 1.52 9.21 4.45
CA ASP A 136 0.23 9.56 3.84
C ASP A 136 0.30 10.72 2.83
N ASP A 137 1.36 11.53 2.89
CA ASP A 137 1.66 12.63 1.97
C ASP A 137 2.75 12.30 0.93
N SER A 138 3.25 11.06 0.92
CA SER A 138 4.29 10.60 0.00
C SER A 138 3.68 9.77 -1.12
N ARG A 139 3.79 10.24 -2.35
CA ARG A 139 3.20 9.59 -3.51
C ARG A 139 4.26 9.08 -4.47
N PRO A 140 4.17 7.82 -4.96
CA PRO A 140 4.97 7.36 -6.10
C PRO A 140 4.86 8.31 -7.29
N ALA A 141 6.00 8.61 -7.92
CA ALA A 141 6.06 9.59 -9.00
C ALA A 141 5.36 9.11 -10.29
N ASP A 142 5.36 7.78 -10.52
CA ASP A 142 4.75 7.15 -11.68
C ASP A 142 4.23 5.74 -11.35
N ASP A 143 3.68 5.05 -12.35
CA ASP A 143 3.10 3.70 -12.22
C ASP A 143 4.15 2.57 -12.17
N ARG A 144 5.44 2.88 -12.29
CA ARG A 144 6.57 1.93 -12.26
C ARG A 144 7.47 2.08 -11.04
N CYS A 145 7.16 3.00 -10.15
CA CYS A 145 8.01 3.30 -9.00
C CYS A 145 8.29 2.06 -8.15
N PHE A 146 7.26 1.29 -7.83
CA PHE A 146 7.41 0.06 -7.04
C PHE A 146 8.18 -1.03 -7.79
N GLU A 147 7.91 -1.24 -9.08
CA GLU A 147 8.64 -2.18 -9.93
C GLU A 147 10.14 -1.84 -9.95
N THR A 148 10.48 -0.56 -10.10
CA THR A 148 11.87 -0.08 -10.09
C THR A 148 12.57 -0.36 -8.75
N LEU A 149 11.88 -0.16 -7.63
CA LEU A 149 12.42 -0.48 -6.29
C LEU A 149 12.64 -2.00 -6.12
N LEU A 150 11.71 -2.82 -6.60
CA LEU A 150 11.84 -4.28 -6.57
C LEU A 150 13.03 -4.76 -7.38
N ASP A 151 13.23 -4.22 -8.58
CA ASP A 151 14.36 -4.57 -9.44
C ASP A 151 15.68 -4.16 -8.80
N ALA A 152 15.75 -2.96 -8.20
CA ALA A 152 16.92 -2.52 -7.45
C ALA A 152 17.22 -3.47 -6.28
N TRP A 153 16.20 -3.89 -5.52
CA TRP A 153 16.37 -4.83 -4.41
C TRP A 153 16.86 -6.20 -4.89
N ARG A 154 16.26 -6.76 -5.94
CA ARG A 154 16.65 -8.05 -6.50
C ARG A 154 18.10 -8.04 -7.01
N ASN A 155 18.54 -6.90 -7.56
CA ASN A 155 19.91 -6.72 -8.04
C ASN A 155 20.92 -6.37 -6.94
N THR A 156 20.47 -6.12 -5.72
CA THR A 156 21.33 -5.77 -4.59
C THR A 156 20.93 -6.60 -3.35
N PRO A 157 21.14 -7.92 -3.37
CA PRO A 157 20.61 -8.84 -2.37
C PRO A 157 21.15 -8.61 -0.95
N THR A 158 22.24 -7.85 -0.80
CA THR A 158 22.83 -7.47 0.50
C THR A 158 22.27 -6.17 1.05
N ALA A 159 21.43 -5.43 0.30
CA ALA A 159 20.83 -4.20 0.79
C ALA A 159 19.72 -4.52 1.79
N ALA A 160 19.85 -3.99 3.01
CA ALA A 160 18.81 -4.04 4.03
C ALA A 160 17.78 -2.90 3.85
N LEU A 161 18.18 -1.78 3.23
CA LEU A 161 17.35 -0.62 2.98
C LEU A 161 17.65 -0.05 1.61
N LEU A 162 16.61 0.26 0.84
CA LEU A 162 16.65 1.04 -0.40
C LEU A 162 15.80 2.29 -0.23
N GLY A 163 16.34 3.44 -0.63
CA GLY A 163 15.61 4.70 -0.65
C GLY A 163 15.30 5.16 -2.07
N ALA A 164 14.07 5.57 -2.33
CA ALA A 164 13.73 6.28 -3.54
C ALA A 164 14.24 7.73 -3.47
N LYS A 165 14.60 8.30 -4.62
CA LYS A 165 14.90 9.72 -4.69
C LYS A 165 13.61 10.50 -4.47
N GLN A 166 13.59 11.35 -3.45
CA GLN A 166 12.49 12.28 -3.23
C GLN A 166 12.60 13.43 -4.23
N LEU A 167 11.49 13.76 -4.87
CA LEU A 167 11.35 14.93 -5.73
C LEU A 167 10.48 15.94 -5.00
N ASP A 168 10.94 17.20 -4.96
CA ASP A 168 10.11 18.27 -4.44
C ASP A 168 8.97 18.57 -5.41
N TRP A 169 7.83 18.94 -4.87
CA TRP A 169 6.70 19.43 -5.66
C TRP A 169 7.09 20.80 -6.23
N GLN A 170 7.15 20.90 -7.54
CA GLN A 170 7.24 22.19 -8.25
C GLN A 170 5.85 22.61 -8.72
#